data_b1c16e33cc86c3343d4e2c06a41d60b2
#
_entry.id   b1c16e33cc86c3343d4e2c06a41d60b2
#
_cell.length_a   1.000
_cell.length_b   1.000
_cell.length_c   1.000
_cell.angle_alpha   90.00
_cell.angle_beta   90.00
_cell.angle_gamma   90.00
#
_symmetry.space_group_name_H-M   'P 1'
#
loop_
_entity.id
_entity.type
_entity.pdbx_description
1 polymer ?
#
loop_
_entity_poly.entity_id
_entity_poly.type
_entity_poly.pdbx_seq_one_letter_code
_entity_poly.pdbx_strand_id
1 'polypeptide(L)' 'MATGDSFYEDEYLLSLLRQGSQDAFTQIYNKYYSMLYSLSCKYLQDRELAEDVVQQVYLRLWESRSSVCITASLK' A
#
# COMPACT_ATOMS: atom_id res chain seq x y z
N MET A 1 -20.36 3.44 7.04
CA MET A 1 -19.66 3.98 7.51
C MET A 1 -18.24 3.82 7.44
N ALA A 2 -17.78 2.80 7.76
CA ALA A 2 -16.36 2.61 7.75
C ALA A 2 -15.76 2.74 6.36
N THR A 3 -16.51 2.37 5.34
CA THR A 3 -16.00 2.42 3.99
C THR A 3 -15.62 3.82 3.55
N GLY A 4 -16.49 4.77 3.81
CA GLY A 4 -16.21 6.15 3.44
C GLY A 4 -15.04 6.71 4.21
N ASP A 5 -14.99 6.41 5.50
CA ASP A 5 -13.91 6.88 6.33
C ASP A 5 -12.58 6.29 5.87
N SER A 6 -12.59 5.01 5.50
CA SER A 6 -11.37 4.36 5.06
C SER A 6 -10.86 4.96 3.77
N PHE A 7 -11.75 5.32 2.86
CA PHE A 7 -11.36 5.93 1.60
C PHE A 7 -10.68 7.27 1.83
N TYR A 8 -11.26 8.11 2.65
CA TYR A 8 -10.67 9.43 2.91
C TYR A 8 -9.36 9.30 3.65
N GLU A 9 -9.28 8.35 4.55
CA GLU A 9 -8.05 8.11 5.27
C GLU A 9 -6.93 7.70 4.31
N ASP A 10 -7.25 6.84 3.36
CA ASP A 10 -6.25 6.40 2.38
C ASP A 10 -5.80 7.55 1.50
N GLU A 11 -6.72 8.40 1.08
CA GLU A 11 -6.35 9.57 0.28
C GLU A 11 -5.41 10.47 1.04
N TYR A 12 -5.70 10.68 2.32
CA TYR A 12 -4.86 11.52 3.15
C TYR A 12 -3.46 10.91 3.28
N LEU A 13 -3.40 9.61 3.53
CA LEU A 13 -2.12 8.93 3.68
C LEU A 13 -1.32 8.97 2.37
N LEU A 14 -1.98 8.79 1.25
CA LEU A 14 -1.29 8.86 -0.03
C LEU A 14 -0.76 10.26 -0.32
N SER A 15 -1.52 11.26 0.08
CA SER A 15 -1.06 12.63 -0.06
C SER A 15 0.21 12.88 0.72
N LEU A 16 0.23 12.41 1.97
CA LEU A 16 1.43 12.54 2.80
C LEU A 16 2.59 11.72 2.24
N LEU A 17 2.29 10.56 1.69
CA LEU A 17 3.31 9.71 1.10
C LEU A 17 3.99 10.40 -0.06
N ARG A 18 3.21 11.09 -0.90
CA ARG A 18 3.79 11.83 -2.02
C ARG A 18 4.73 12.92 -1.55
N GLN A 19 4.48 13.43 -0.35
CA GLN A 19 5.35 14.46 0.23
C GLN A 19 6.57 13.87 0.92
N GLY A 20 6.70 12.55 0.90
CA GLY A 20 7.85 11.89 1.48
C GLY A 20 7.68 11.48 2.93
N SER A 21 6.47 11.43 3.43
CA SER A 21 6.22 11.07 4.83
C SER A 21 6.44 9.59 5.07
N GLN A 22 7.44 9.27 5.88
CA GLN A 22 7.68 7.88 6.25
C GLN A 22 6.62 7.35 7.20
N ASP A 23 6.05 8.23 8.02
CA ASP A 23 4.96 7.83 8.90
C ASP A 23 3.77 7.35 8.10
N ALA A 24 3.43 8.08 7.03
CA ALA A 24 2.32 7.67 6.18
C ALA A 24 2.62 6.34 5.53
N PHE A 25 3.85 6.15 5.07
CA PHE A 25 4.25 4.89 4.46
C PHE A 25 4.08 3.74 5.45
N THR A 26 4.52 3.94 6.69
CA THR A 26 4.41 2.92 7.72
C THR A 26 2.95 2.59 8.02
N GLN A 27 2.10 3.59 8.07
CA GLN A 27 0.69 3.35 8.34
C GLN A 27 0.04 2.57 7.21
N ILE A 28 0.38 2.90 5.97
CA ILE A 28 -0.14 2.16 4.83
C ILE A 28 0.38 0.73 4.87
N TYR A 29 1.65 0.56 5.15
CA TYR A 29 2.27 -0.75 5.26
C TYR A 29 1.51 -1.60 6.27
N ASN A 30 1.33 -1.07 7.48
CA ASN A 30 0.68 -1.83 8.54
C ASN A 30 -0.79 -2.12 8.23
N LYS A 31 -1.44 -1.18 7.59
CA LYS A 31 -2.87 -1.33 7.31
C LYS A 31 -3.15 -2.43 6.31
N TYR A 32 -2.30 -2.55 5.30
CA TYR A 32 -2.56 -3.47 4.20
C TYR A 32 -1.68 -4.71 4.18
N TYR A 33 -0.70 -4.78 5.07
CA TYR A 33 0.25 -5.88 5.03
C TYR A 33 -0.44 -7.24 5.13
N SER A 34 -1.32 -7.39 6.10
CA SER A 34 -1.98 -8.67 6.34
C SER A 34 -2.78 -9.12 5.12
N MET A 35 -3.51 -8.17 4.53
CA MET A 35 -4.32 -8.49 3.36
C MET A 35 -3.45 -8.87 2.17
N LEU A 36 -2.42 -8.09 1.91
CA LEU A 36 -1.54 -8.37 0.78
C LEU A 36 -0.80 -9.68 0.96
N TYR A 37 -0.34 -9.94 2.18
CA TYR A 37 0.35 -11.18 2.47
C TYR A 37 -0.57 -12.38 2.26
N SER A 38 -1.81 -12.29 2.78
CA SER A 38 -2.76 -13.37 2.63
C SER A 38 -3.08 -13.66 1.18
N LEU A 39 -3.28 -12.60 0.39
CA LEU A 39 -3.56 -12.76 -1.03
C LEU A 39 -2.38 -13.39 -1.75
N SER A 40 -1.18 -12.93 -1.43
CA SER A 40 0.01 -13.46 -2.06
C SER A 40 0.21 -14.92 -1.73
N CYS A 41 -0.02 -15.30 -0.48
CA CYS A 41 0.07 -16.69 -0.08
C CYS A 41 -0.94 -17.55 -0.83
N LYS A 42 -2.13 -17.03 -1.01
CA LYS A 42 -3.18 -17.76 -1.68
C LYS A 42 -2.79 -18.07 -3.13
N TYR A 43 -2.20 -17.09 -3.80
CA TYR A 43 -1.82 -17.28 -5.19
C TYR A 43 -0.54 -18.06 -5.36
N LEU A 44 0.44 -17.79 -4.52
CA LEU A 44 1.76 -18.40 -4.67
C LEU A 44 1.90 -19.71 -3.91
N GLN A 45 1.10 -19.90 -2.87
CA GLN A 45 1.16 -21.08 -2.02
C GLN A 45 2.56 -21.29 -1.45
N ASP A 46 3.25 -20.17 -1.18
CA ASP A 46 4.61 -20.20 -0.66
C ASP A 46 4.79 -18.95 0.19
N ARG A 47 5.06 -19.15 1.47
CA ARG A 47 5.15 -18.04 2.41
C ARG A 47 6.34 -17.13 2.12
N GLU A 48 7.47 -17.73 1.79
CA GLU A 48 8.66 -16.93 1.54
C GLU A 48 8.51 -16.07 0.31
N LEU A 49 7.95 -16.64 -0.75
CA LEU A 49 7.68 -15.87 -1.95
C LEU A 49 6.64 -14.80 -1.69
N ALA A 50 5.64 -15.11 -0.88
CA ALA A 50 4.62 -14.12 -0.56
C ALA A 50 5.21 -12.93 0.16
N GLU A 51 6.11 -13.18 1.11
CA GLU A 51 6.78 -12.09 1.81
C GLU A 51 7.61 -11.25 0.84
N ASP A 52 8.31 -11.91 -0.05
CA ASP A 52 9.12 -11.19 -1.03
C ASP A 52 8.26 -10.30 -1.91
N VAL A 53 7.12 -10.83 -2.37
CA VAL A 53 6.23 -10.05 -3.22
C VAL A 53 5.70 -8.83 -2.47
N VAL A 54 5.29 -9.01 -1.23
CA VAL A 54 4.76 -7.91 -0.44
C VAL A 54 5.84 -6.84 -0.24
N GLN A 55 7.06 -7.27 0.09
CA GLN A 55 8.16 -6.33 0.27
C GLN A 55 8.45 -5.58 -1.02
N GLN A 56 8.43 -6.27 -2.15
CA GLN A 56 8.66 -5.64 -3.43
C GLN A 56 7.60 -4.60 -3.75
N VAL A 57 6.34 -4.92 -3.45
CA VAL A 57 5.25 -3.97 -3.69
C VAL A 57 5.47 -2.70 -2.88
N TYR A 58 5.84 -2.84 -1.61
CA TYR A 58 6.04 -1.67 -0.78
C TYR A 58 7.29 -0.88 -1.18
N LEU A 59 8.33 -1.57 -1.58
CA LEU A 59 9.53 -0.90 -2.06
C LEU A 59 9.21 -0.06 -3.29
N ARG A 60 8.47 -0.63 -4.22
CA ARG A 60 8.07 0.10 -5.41
C ARG A 60 7.18 1.29 -5.08
N LEU A 61 6.30 1.09 -4.11
CA LEU A 61 5.43 2.18 -3.69
C LEU A 61 6.27 3.33 -3.14
N TRP A 62 7.26 3.02 -2.34
CA TRP A 62 8.12 4.06 -1.78
C TRP A 62 8.93 4.76 -2.87
N GLU A 63 9.49 3.99 -3.79
CA GLU A 63 10.31 4.56 -4.85
C GLU A 63 9.52 5.45 -5.79
N SER A 64 8.25 5.11 -6.01
CA SER A 64 7.41 5.90 -6.92
C SER A 64 6.46 6.82 -6.16
N ARG A 65 6.74 7.09 -4.90
CA ARG A 65 5.79 7.83 -4.05
C ARG A 65 5.42 9.19 -4.59
N SER A 66 6.35 9.84 -5.26
CA SER A 66 6.07 11.19 -5.76
C SER A 66 5.09 11.18 -6.93
N SER A 67 4.95 10.05 -7.59
CA SER A 67 4.04 9.95 -8.72
C SER A 67 2.77 9.18 -8.37
N VAL A 68 2.67 8.67 -7.14
CA VAL A 68 1.47 7.96 -6.73
C VAL A 68 0.31 8.94 -6.66
N CYS A 69 -0.79 8.59 -7.30
CA CYS A 69 -1.94 9.47 -7.34
C CYS A 69 -3.18 8.65 -7.59
N ILE A 70 -4.18 8.83 -6.73
CA ILE A 70 -5.43 8.09 -6.88
C ILE A 70 -6.10 8.42 -8.18
N THR A 71 -6.07 9.69 -8.54
CA THR A 71 -6.74 10.12 -9.76
C THR A 71 -6.08 9.56 -11.02
N ALA A 72 -4.82 9.20 -10.92
CA ALA A 72 -4.14 8.63 -12.08
C ALA A 72 -4.79 7.31 -12.48
N SER A 73 -5.31 6.58 -11.54
CA SER A 73 -5.93 5.31 -11.83
C SER A 73 -7.24 5.48 -12.61
N LEU A 74 -7.76 6.66 -12.65
CA LEU A 74 -9.01 6.92 -13.35
C LEU A 74 -8.82 7.16 -14.83
N LYS A 75 -7.58 7.29 -15.21
CA LYS A 75 -7.31 7.48 -16.63
C LYS A 75 -7.34 6.15 -17.39
#